data_fd5b53c62c5c48c92f36911cb2ec38c3
#
_entry.id   fd5b53c62c5c48c92f36911cb2ec38c3
#
_cell.length_a   1.000
_cell.length_b   1.000
_cell.length_c   1.000
_cell.angle_alpha   90.00
_cell.angle_beta   90.00
_cell.angle_gamma   90.00
#
_symmetry.space_group_name_H-M   'P 1'
#
loop_
_entity.id
_entity.type
_entity.pdbx_description
1 polymer ?
#
loop_
_entity_poly.entity_id
_entity_poly.type
_entity_poly.pdbx_seq_one_letter_code
_entity_poly.pdbx_strand_id
1 'polypeptide(L)'
;RYRDMRQEELDEERILDICPFCGKPTVHLKFNEEAYRLMHFCDNPDCPSGDALPIYMVDYEIYRYLPSAIISTVDKMAIVGNNPSFRNILAGAPMRCPRHGFTSTRKCLVAQVSTEFCDEEVQNFEEVSMYDPAPTLFIQDELHLIRESLGTYASHYESFVDYFVQNVSPSRRKIKIIGATATISSYREQISQLYNGRNPIRFPCSSPYPDRNFYSFINKSDTQRLVMGYAPYGKAIINSVVYSLKYMREVVYSFVANPQKVLKIPGITIDTVEEAMKILEDYWIFLEYNNVKRDGNNVEGALDTPINVELRKEGVPEFQTRKMTGDETFQDVRDVLSEVEN
;
A
#
# COMPACT_ATOMS: atom_id res chain seq x y z
N ARG A 1 -18.07 7.58 15.17
CA ARG A 1 -18.13 6.29 14.43
C ARG A 1 -17.54 5.18 15.30
N TYR A 2 -16.25 5.21 15.63
CA TYR A 2 -15.56 4.10 16.31
C TYR A 2 -15.95 3.90 17.78
N ARG A 3 -16.48 4.92 18.45
CA ARG A 3 -16.90 4.87 19.87
C ARG A 3 -18.02 3.86 20.12
N ASP A 4 -18.92 3.73 19.15
CA ASP A 4 -20.15 2.95 19.30
C ASP A 4 -20.09 1.60 18.52
N MET A 5 -18.92 1.27 17.96
CA MET A 5 -18.70 0.00 17.25
C MET A 5 -18.45 -1.14 18.23
N ARG A 6 -18.91 -2.33 17.88
CA ARG A 6 -18.57 -3.56 18.60
C ARG A 6 -17.10 -3.91 18.40
N GLN A 7 -16.52 -4.68 19.30
CA GLN A 7 -15.12 -5.05 19.24
C GLN A 7 -14.74 -5.79 17.93
N GLU A 8 -15.62 -6.66 17.46
CA GLU A 8 -15.42 -7.38 16.18
C GLU A 8 -15.33 -6.41 15.00
N GLU A 9 -16.22 -5.43 14.94
CA GLU A 9 -16.24 -4.40 13.89
C GLU A 9 -14.99 -3.47 13.98
N LEU A 10 -14.50 -3.21 15.20
CA LEU A 10 -13.25 -2.46 15.38
C LEU A 10 -12.05 -3.27 14.87
N ASP A 11 -12.02 -4.55 15.17
CA ASP A 11 -10.90 -5.42 14.77
C ASP A 11 -10.83 -5.65 13.25
N GLU A 12 -11.94 -5.51 12.52
CA GLU A 12 -11.93 -5.49 11.04
C GLU A 12 -11.18 -4.29 10.46
N GLU A 13 -11.16 -3.16 11.17
CA GLU A 13 -10.46 -1.94 10.74
C GLU A 13 -8.95 -1.93 11.12
N ARG A 14 -8.43 -2.95 11.81
CA ARG A 14 -7.00 -2.99 12.18
C ARG A 14 -6.12 -3.13 10.96
N ILE A 15 -4.97 -2.47 10.98
CA ILE A 15 -3.98 -2.53 9.88
C ILE A 15 -2.88 -3.59 10.09
N LEU A 16 -2.78 -4.14 11.29
CA LEU A 16 -1.84 -5.21 11.63
C LEU A 16 -2.56 -6.33 12.37
N ASP A 17 -2.35 -7.57 11.93
CA ASP A 17 -2.80 -8.78 12.63
C ASP A 17 -1.72 -9.32 13.56
N ILE A 18 -0.47 -9.21 13.11
CA ILE A 18 0.70 -9.75 13.83
C ILE A 18 1.39 -8.61 14.55
N CYS A 19 1.61 -8.78 15.84
CA CYS A 19 2.35 -7.80 16.63
C CYS A 19 3.81 -7.72 16.19
N PRO A 20 4.32 -6.54 15.80
CA PRO A 20 5.71 -6.38 15.35
C PRO A 20 6.75 -6.60 16.45
N PHE A 21 6.36 -6.60 17.72
CA PHE A 21 7.25 -6.79 18.85
C PHE A 21 7.39 -8.24 19.29
N CYS A 22 6.30 -9.02 19.26
CA CYS A 22 6.33 -10.41 19.72
C CYS A 22 6.05 -11.45 18.63
N GLY A 23 5.68 -11.01 17.42
CA GLY A 23 5.41 -11.89 16.28
C GLY A 23 4.14 -12.75 16.39
N LYS A 24 3.25 -12.47 17.36
CA LYS A 24 2.01 -13.25 17.57
C LYS A 24 0.81 -12.54 16.95
N PRO A 25 -0.22 -13.28 16.47
CA PRO A 25 -1.45 -12.74 15.91
C PRO A 25 -2.44 -12.33 17.03
N THR A 26 -2.04 -11.37 17.84
CA THR A 26 -2.76 -10.95 19.06
C THR A 26 -3.01 -9.44 19.08
N VAL A 27 -3.14 -8.84 17.91
CA VAL A 27 -3.39 -7.39 17.81
C VAL A 27 -4.88 -7.12 17.73
N HIS A 28 -5.34 -6.20 18.56
CA HIS A 28 -6.72 -5.71 18.63
C HIS A 28 -6.76 -4.19 18.56
N LEU A 29 -7.89 -3.65 18.07
CA LEU A 29 -8.19 -2.23 18.13
C LEU A 29 -9.08 -1.92 19.33
N LYS A 30 -8.74 -0.84 20.05
CA LYS A 30 -9.60 -0.31 21.13
C LYS A 30 -9.70 1.21 21.00
N PHE A 31 -10.92 1.72 21.18
CA PHE A 31 -11.13 3.16 21.29
C PHE A 31 -10.83 3.62 22.71
N ASN A 32 -9.88 4.52 22.87
CA ASN A 32 -9.56 5.15 24.15
C ASN A 32 -10.33 6.47 24.26
N GLU A 33 -11.27 6.54 25.19
CA GLU A 33 -12.12 7.73 25.38
C GLU A 33 -11.35 8.91 25.97
N GLU A 34 -10.38 8.68 26.84
CA GLU A 34 -9.60 9.76 27.48
C GLU A 34 -8.68 10.46 26.48
N ALA A 35 -8.00 9.68 25.64
CA ALA A 35 -7.12 10.21 24.60
C ALA A 35 -7.87 10.54 23.29
N TYR A 36 -9.15 10.15 23.20
CA TYR A 36 -9.98 10.25 22.01
C TYR A 36 -9.32 9.65 20.76
N ARG A 37 -8.82 8.42 20.91
CA ARG A 37 -7.99 7.73 19.91
C ARG A 37 -8.41 6.29 19.69
N LEU A 38 -8.22 5.84 18.45
CA LEU A 38 -8.24 4.43 18.10
C LEU A 38 -6.83 3.86 18.20
N MET A 39 -6.62 2.84 19.03
CA MET A 39 -5.29 2.35 19.38
C MET A 39 -5.18 0.84 19.12
N HIS A 40 -4.06 0.42 18.54
CA HIS A 40 -3.71 -0.99 18.43
C HIS A 40 -3.06 -1.46 19.73
N PHE A 41 -3.50 -2.60 20.24
CA PHE A 41 -2.96 -3.24 21.43
C PHE A 41 -2.54 -4.67 21.10
N CYS A 42 -1.54 -5.17 21.81
CA CYS A 42 -1.18 -6.57 21.77
C CYS A 42 -1.65 -7.25 23.06
N ASP A 43 -2.52 -8.23 22.94
CA ASP A 43 -3.08 -8.96 24.11
C ASP A 43 -2.14 -10.08 24.64
N ASN A 44 -0.95 -10.24 24.05
CA ASN A 44 0.03 -11.16 24.63
C ASN A 44 0.66 -10.54 25.89
N PRO A 45 0.45 -11.13 27.09
CA PRO A 45 0.96 -10.58 28.35
C PRO A 45 2.48 -10.50 28.43
N ASP A 46 3.18 -11.32 27.67
CA ASP A 46 4.65 -11.34 27.60
C ASP A 46 5.20 -10.43 26.50
N CYS A 47 4.35 -9.62 25.88
CA CYS A 47 4.80 -8.74 24.80
C CYS A 47 5.62 -7.56 25.36
N PRO A 48 6.82 -7.29 24.81
CA PRO A 48 7.66 -6.19 25.26
C PRO A 48 7.09 -4.80 24.92
N SER A 49 6.02 -4.71 24.13
CA SER A 49 5.35 -3.43 23.85
C SER A 49 4.65 -2.83 25.07
N GLY A 50 4.26 -3.68 26.03
CA GLY A 50 3.57 -3.29 27.25
C GLY A 50 2.16 -2.75 27.03
N ASP A 51 2.07 -1.57 26.43
CA ASP A 51 0.82 -0.84 26.20
C ASP A 51 0.43 -0.84 24.70
N ALA A 52 -0.19 0.25 24.28
CA ALA A 52 -0.58 0.46 22.90
C ALA A 52 0.62 0.51 21.95
N LEU A 53 0.47 -0.13 20.81
CA LEU A 53 1.44 -0.05 19.72
C LEU A 53 1.52 1.39 19.19
N PRO A 54 2.70 1.88 18.82
CA PRO A 54 2.89 3.26 18.32
C PRO A 54 2.44 3.42 16.87
N ILE A 55 1.18 3.07 16.59
CA ILE A 55 0.55 3.12 15.27
C ILE A 55 -0.54 4.20 15.29
N TYR A 56 -0.53 5.06 14.28
CA TYR A 56 -1.43 6.19 14.15
C TYR A 56 -2.10 6.16 12.79
N MET A 57 -3.42 6.04 12.74
CA MET A 57 -4.17 5.75 11.52
C MET A 57 -4.77 6.99 10.86
N VAL A 58 -4.96 8.06 11.61
CA VAL A 58 -5.63 9.26 11.12
C VAL A 58 -4.72 10.49 11.18
N ASP A 59 -4.92 11.41 10.25
CA ASP A 59 -4.11 12.64 10.14
C ASP A 59 -4.00 13.39 11.46
N TYR A 60 -5.12 13.48 12.20
CA TYR A 60 -5.17 14.14 13.50
C TYR A 60 -4.18 13.52 14.50
N GLU A 61 -4.09 12.21 14.58
CA GLU A 61 -3.15 11.52 15.47
C GLU A 61 -1.72 11.74 15.01
N ILE A 62 -1.45 11.65 13.72
CA ILE A 62 -0.10 11.87 13.15
C ILE A 62 0.43 13.23 13.55
N TYR A 63 -0.38 14.29 13.43
CA TYR A 63 0.03 15.66 13.81
C TYR A 63 0.06 15.91 15.32
N ARG A 64 -0.51 15.02 16.10
CA ARG A 64 -0.55 15.11 17.58
C ARG A 64 0.52 14.28 18.27
N TYR A 65 0.92 13.17 17.67
CA TYR A 65 1.87 12.23 18.28
C TYR A 65 3.22 12.19 17.56
N LEU A 66 3.31 12.76 16.37
CA LEU A 66 4.53 12.96 15.61
C LEU A 66 5.36 11.68 15.45
N PRO A 67 4.84 10.65 14.79
CA PRO A 67 5.56 9.39 14.60
C PRO A 67 6.85 9.59 13.81
N SER A 68 7.84 8.74 14.06
CA SER A 68 9.15 8.78 13.40
C SER A 68 9.09 8.40 11.92
N ALA A 69 8.05 7.67 11.49
CA ALA A 69 7.81 7.31 10.10
C ALA A 69 6.34 7.62 9.75
N ILE A 70 6.12 8.25 8.60
CA ILE A 70 4.80 8.58 8.09
C ILE A 70 4.69 8.04 6.67
N ILE A 71 3.63 7.27 6.41
CA ILE A 71 3.27 6.78 5.07
C ILE A 71 1.99 7.50 4.67
N SER A 72 1.99 8.14 3.50
CA SER A 72 0.81 8.84 3.00
C SER A 72 0.75 8.80 1.47
N THR A 73 -0.43 9.09 0.91
CA THR A 73 -0.55 9.35 -0.53
C THR A 73 -0.04 10.75 -0.87
N VAL A 74 0.37 10.95 -2.11
CA VAL A 74 0.83 12.26 -2.59
C VAL A 74 -0.27 13.33 -2.53
N ASP A 75 -1.54 12.92 -2.63
CA ASP A 75 -2.69 13.84 -2.48
C ASP A 75 -2.71 14.52 -1.12
N LYS A 76 -2.29 13.82 -0.06
CA LYS A 76 -2.17 14.41 1.28
C LYS A 76 -1.12 15.52 1.32
N MET A 77 0.00 15.35 0.61
CA MET A 77 1.00 16.42 0.48
C MET A 77 0.45 17.59 -0.32
N ALA A 78 -0.30 17.36 -1.39
CA ALA A 78 -0.86 18.41 -2.24
C ALA A 78 -1.89 19.31 -1.50
N ILE A 79 -2.53 18.81 -0.44
CA ILE A 79 -3.53 19.54 0.35
C ILE A 79 -3.06 19.93 1.75
N VAL A 80 -1.82 19.65 2.10
CA VAL A 80 -1.27 19.82 3.46
C VAL A 80 -1.40 21.25 3.99
N GLY A 81 -1.35 22.25 3.11
CA GLY A 81 -1.55 23.66 3.47
C GLY A 81 -2.94 23.99 4.02
N ASN A 82 -3.92 23.12 3.78
CA ASN A 82 -5.27 23.26 4.34
C ASN A 82 -5.36 22.79 5.80
N ASN A 83 -4.32 22.12 6.31
CA ASN A 83 -4.28 21.61 7.67
C ASN A 83 -3.24 22.35 8.51
N PRO A 84 -3.64 23.31 9.35
CA PRO A 84 -2.71 24.06 10.19
C PRO A 84 -1.87 23.20 11.14
N SER A 85 -2.33 21.99 11.47
CA SER A 85 -1.62 21.06 12.35
C SER A 85 -0.38 20.45 11.71
N PHE A 86 -0.25 20.50 10.37
CA PHE A 86 0.96 20.05 9.66
C PHE A 86 2.23 20.72 10.18
N ARG A 87 2.15 21.98 10.62
CA ARG A 87 3.29 22.69 11.25
C ARG A 87 3.92 21.95 12.42
N ASN A 88 3.15 21.10 13.11
CA ASN A 88 3.64 20.36 14.25
C ASN A 88 4.78 19.41 13.86
N ILE A 89 4.74 18.83 12.66
CA ILE A 89 5.83 18.00 12.13
C ILE A 89 7.14 18.81 11.98
N LEU A 90 7.03 20.12 11.81
CA LEU A 90 8.16 21.03 11.62
C LEU A 90 8.44 21.86 12.89
N ALA A 91 8.30 21.29 14.07
CA ALA A 91 8.45 21.94 15.38
C ALA A 91 7.45 23.06 15.69
N GLY A 92 6.33 23.11 14.99
CA GLY A 92 5.28 24.10 15.26
C GLY A 92 4.43 23.82 16.50
N ALA A 93 4.78 22.80 17.29
CA ALA A 93 4.09 22.38 18.51
C ALA A 93 5.07 22.34 19.70
N PRO A 94 5.40 23.49 20.31
CA PRO A 94 6.35 23.59 21.40
C PRO A 94 5.82 23.07 22.74
N MET A 95 4.56 22.69 22.80
CA MET A 95 3.89 22.25 24.03
C MET A 95 3.39 20.82 23.87
N ARG A 96 3.28 20.07 24.98
CA ARG A 96 2.69 18.74 25.04
C ARG A 96 1.62 18.68 26.12
N CYS A 97 0.40 18.34 25.72
CA CYS A 97 -0.67 17.96 26.63
C CYS A 97 -0.45 16.52 27.10
N PRO A 98 -0.53 16.21 28.40
CA PRO A 98 -0.32 14.85 28.90
C PRO A 98 -1.26 13.81 28.28
N ARG A 99 -2.51 14.20 28.03
CA ARG A 99 -3.56 13.30 27.50
C ARG A 99 -3.59 13.22 25.97
N HIS A 100 -3.40 14.38 25.28
CA HIS A 100 -3.69 14.47 23.84
C HIS A 100 -2.46 14.73 22.97
N GLY A 101 -1.25 14.73 23.52
CA GLY A 101 -0.01 14.87 22.75
C GLY A 101 0.35 16.34 22.39
N PHE A 102 1.07 16.55 21.29
CA PHE A 102 1.64 17.84 20.94
C PHE A 102 0.61 18.89 20.53
N THR A 103 0.85 20.12 20.94
CA THR A 103 -0.01 21.27 20.63
C THR A 103 0.83 22.55 20.48
N SER A 104 0.33 23.51 19.71
CA SER A 104 1.02 24.77 19.46
C SER A 104 0.86 25.80 20.58
N THR A 105 -0.06 25.57 21.50
CA THR A 105 -0.40 26.48 22.61
C THR A 105 -0.67 25.67 23.87
N ARG A 106 -0.80 26.35 25.01
CA ARG A 106 -1.29 25.76 26.27
C ARG A 106 -2.80 25.54 26.28
N LYS A 107 -3.41 25.41 25.10
CA LYS A 107 -4.81 25.02 24.91
C LYS A 107 -4.84 23.79 24.01
N CYS A 108 -5.53 22.77 24.45
CA CYS A 108 -5.64 21.51 23.76
C CYS A 108 -7.10 21.27 23.36
N LEU A 109 -7.37 21.01 22.10
CA LEU A 109 -8.68 20.52 21.64
C LEU A 109 -8.75 19.01 21.87
N VAL A 110 -9.91 18.49 22.30
CA VAL A 110 -10.11 17.06 22.49
C VAL A 110 -9.98 16.30 21.18
N ALA A 111 -10.53 16.85 20.09
CA ALA A 111 -10.40 16.30 18.75
C ALA A 111 -10.29 17.41 17.70
N GLN A 112 -9.81 17.09 16.50
CA GLN A 112 -9.61 18.07 15.42
C GLN A 112 -10.90 18.82 15.01
N VAL A 113 -12.03 18.11 15.05
CA VAL A 113 -13.35 18.65 14.67
C VAL A 113 -14.16 19.12 15.88
N SER A 114 -13.61 18.98 17.08
CA SER A 114 -14.24 19.43 18.31
C SER A 114 -13.95 20.89 18.57
N THR A 115 -14.95 21.61 19.08
CA THR A 115 -14.78 22.94 19.66
C THR A 115 -14.47 22.86 21.16
N GLU A 116 -14.50 21.67 21.74
CA GLU A 116 -14.25 21.44 23.15
C GLU A 116 -12.77 21.44 23.46
N PHE A 117 -12.40 22.25 24.43
CA PHE A 117 -11.05 22.23 24.99
C PHE A 117 -10.97 21.13 26.05
N CYS A 118 -9.81 20.52 26.10
CA CYS A 118 -9.45 19.60 27.16
C CYS A 118 -9.45 20.34 28.52
N ASP A 119 -9.89 19.67 29.55
CA ASP A 119 -9.96 20.17 30.93
C ASP A 119 -8.62 20.07 31.69
N GLU A 120 -7.54 19.69 30.99
CA GLU A 120 -6.21 19.61 31.56
C GLU A 120 -5.71 20.98 32.00
N GLU A 121 -5.17 21.05 33.23
CA GLU A 121 -4.66 22.30 33.76
C GLU A 121 -3.42 22.80 33.02
N VAL A 122 -3.33 24.12 32.79
CA VAL A 122 -2.27 24.77 32.04
C VAL A 122 -0.86 24.42 32.58
N GLN A 123 -0.73 24.24 33.86
CA GLN A 123 0.53 23.90 34.54
C GLN A 123 1.04 22.49 34.21
N ASN A 124 0.16 21.60 33.78
CA ASN A 124 0.51 20.23 33.42
C ASN A 124 1.00 20.10 31.97
N PHE A 125 0.94 21.20 31.19
CA PHE A 125 1.50 21.20 29.84
C PHE A 125 3.03 21.32 29.89
N GLU A 126 3.69 20.37 29.26
CA GLU A 126 5.14 20.36 29.12
C GLU A 126 5.62 21.24 27.98
N GLU A 127 6.66 22.03 28.21
CA GLU A 127 7.40 22.67 27.13
C GLU A 127 8.34 21.65 26.48
N VAL A 128 8.26 21.55 25.15
CA VAL A 128 9.02 20.57 24.40
C VAL A 128 9.99 21.27 23.46
N SER A 129 11.26 20.91 23.56
CA SER A 129 12.28 21.27 22.58
C SER A 129 12.65 20.05 21.76
N MET A 130 12.29 20.06 20.48
CA MET A 130 12.68 18.99 19.56
C MET A 130 14.13 19.18 19.12
N TYR A 131 14.94 18.11 19.25
CA TYR A 131 16.34 18.15 18.85
C TYR A 131 16.50 18.42 17.35
N ASP A 132 15.76 17.66 16.53
CA ASP A 132 15.71 17.85 15.07
C ASP A 132 14.31 17.45 14.55
N PRO A 133 13.41 18.42 14.41
CA PRO A 133 12.05 18.16 13.94
C PRO A 133 11.97 17.92 12.44
N ALA A 134 13.09 18.12 11.73
CA ALA A 134 13.09 18.10 10.28
C ALA A 134 13.08 16.67 9.74
N PRO A 135 12.30 16.39 8.70
CA PRO A 135 12.40 15.12 7.96
C PRO A 135 13.81 14.90 7.44
N THR A 136 14.36 13.71 7.63
CA THR A 136 15.71 13.35 7.16
C THR A 136 15.69 12.59 5.84
N LEU A 137 14.58 11.89 5.58
CA LEU A 137 14.41 11.03 4.43
C LEU A 137 12.99 11.17 3.85
N PHE A 138 12.90 11.37 2.54
CA PHE A 138 11.70 11.18 1.74
C PHE A 138 11.87 9.99 0.81
N ILE A 139 10.88 9.11 0.79
CA ILE A 139 10.78 8.02 -0.18
C ILE A 139 9.51 8.29 -0.99
N GLN A 140 9.69 8.53 -2.29
CA GLN A 140 8.60 8.74 -3.22
C GLN A 140 8.49 7.53 -4.14
N ASP A 141 7.47 6.71 -3.92
CA ASP A 141 7.16 5.62 -4.83
C ASP A 141 6.30 6.11 -6.01
N GLU A 142 6.32 5.36 -7.10
CA GLU A 142 5.59 5.65 -8.34
C GLU A 142 5.75 7.10 -8.82
N LEU A 143 6.98 7.61 -8.78
CA LEU A 143 7.31 9.00 -9.13
C LEU A 143 6.73 9.44 -10.49
N HIS A 144 6.57 8.51 -11.43
CA HIS A 144 6.00 8.77 -12.75
C HIS A 144 4.52 9.20 -12.74
N LEU A 145 3.80 8.96 -11.64
CA LEU A 145 2.39 9.38 -11.47
C LEU A 145 2.27 10.84 -11.04
N ILE A 146 3.35 11.46 -10.53
CA ILE A 146 3.32 12.86 -10.09
C ILE A 146 3.43 13.75 -11.32
N ARG A 147 2.28 14.18 -11.84
CA ARG A 147 2.18 14.97 -13.08
C ARG A 147 1.13 16.09 -12.93
N GLU A 148 1.14 17.03 -13.85
CA GLU A 148 0.12 18.09 -14.01
C GLU A 148 -0.11 18.89 -12.71
N SER A 149 -1.36 19.17 -12.36
CA SER A 149 -1.72 19.96 -11.19
C SER A 149 -1.27 19.32 -9.88
N LEU A 150 -1.42 18.00 -9.74
CA LEU A 150 -0.97 17.27 -8.55
C LEU A 150 0.55 17.45 -8.35
N GLY A 151 1.33 17.29 -9.41
CA GLY A 151 2.78 17.51 -9.39
C GLY A 151 3.14 18.95 -9.01
N THR A 152 2.41 19.93 -9.51
CA THR A 152 2.63 21.35 -9.19
C THR A 152 2.39 21.63 -7.72
N TYR A 153 1.27 21.21 -7.17
CA TYR A 153 0.97 21.42 -5.74
C TYR A 153 1.93 20.66 -4.83
N ALA A 154 2.21 19.38 -5.10
CA ALA A 154 3.17 18.60 -4.34
C ALA A 154 4.54 19.27 -4.33
N SER A 155 5.05 19.72 -5.49
CA SER A 155 6.37 20.35 -5.59
C SER A 155 6.48 21.68 -4.79
N HIS A 156 5.41 22.45 -4.68
CA HIS A 156 5.41 23.66 -3.85
C HIS A 156 5.61 23.32 -2.37
N TYR A 157 4.90 22.33 -1.85
CA TYR A 157 5.04 21.94 -0.44
C TYR A 157 6.37 21.23 -0.18
N GLU A 158 6.82 20.38 -1.08
CA GLU A 158 8.12 19.74 -0.96
C GLU A 158 9.28 20.74 -1.00
N SER A 159 9.20 21.73 -1.89
CA SER A 159 10.15 22.83 -1.95
C SER A 159 10.13 23.69 -0.68
N PHE A 160 8.95 23.91 -0.12
CA PHE A 160 8.81 24.60 1.16
C PHE A 160 9.47 23.81 2.29
N VAL A 161 9.20 22.53 2.40
CA VAL A 161 9.81 21.67 3.44
C VAL A 161 11.32 21.61 3.25
N ASP A 162 11.81 21.45 2.02
CA ASP A 162 13.25 21.45 1.72
C ASP A 162 13.91 22.77 2.10
N TYR A 163 13.29 23.91 1.78
CA TYR A 163 13.76 25.23 2.19
C TYR A 163 13.78 25.37 3.73
N PHE A 164 12.71 24.95 4.40
CA PHE A 164 12.61 25.01 5.85
C PHE A 164 13.73 24.20 6.51
N VAL A 165 13.94 22.98 6.06
CA VAL A 165 14.97 22.09 6.62
C VAL A 165 16.37 22.63 6.41
N GLN A 166 16.66 23.26 5.27
CA GLN A 166 17.99 23.78 4.96
C GLN A 166 18.30 25.12 5.63
N ASN A 167 17.28 25.96 5.85
CA ASN A 167 17.50 27.37 6.24
C ASN A 167 16.97 27.71 7.64
N VAL A 168 15.93 27.02 8.10
CA VAL A 168 15.23 27.34 9.35
C VAL A 168 15.49 26.29 10.43
N SER A 169 15.48 25.02 10.09
CA SER A 169 15.75 23.93 11.04
C SER A 169 17.16 24.06 11.65
N PRO A 170 17.31 23.76 12.95
CA PRO A 170 18.63 23.79 13.62
C PRO A 170 19.69 22.92 12.94
N SER A 171 19.31 21.78 12.39
CA SER A 171 20.24 20.85 11.73
C SER A 171 20.78 21.36 10.40
N ARG A 172 20.03 22.21 9.68
CA ARG A 172 20.36 22.75 8.33
C ARG A 172 20.82 21.66 7.35
N ARG A 173 20.27 20.45 7.48
CA ARG A 173 20.62 19.31 6.62
C ARG A 173 19.81 19.34 5.33
N LYS A 174 20.37 18.71 4.29
CA LYS A 174 19.58 18.42 3.10
C LYS A 174 18.82 17.14 3.34
N ILE A 175 17.53 17.14 3.05
CA ILE A 175 16.71 15.92 3.06
C ILE A 175 17.27 14.96 2.01
N LYS A 176 17.44 13.70 2.37
CA LYS A 176 17.72 12.64 1.40
C LYS A 176 16.41 12.25 0.72
N ILE A 177 16.38 12.26 -0.60
CA ILE A 177 15.20 11.88 -1.38
C ILE A 177 15.54 10.63 -2.19
N ILE A 178 14.68 9.61 -2.10
CA ILE A 178 14.75 8.38 -2.87
C ILE A 178 13.46 8.30 -3.69
N GLY A 179 13.57 8.35 -5.01
CA GLY A 179 12.45 8.13 -5.92
C GLY A 179 12.50 6.75 -6.54
N ALA A 180 11.42 5.98 -6.39
CA ALA A 180 11.22 4.72 -7.12
C ALA A 180 10.21 4.93 -8.24
N THR A 181 10.45 4.34 -9.40
CA THR A 181 9.58 4.53 -10.54
C THR A 181 9.83 3.47 -11.62
N ALA A 182 8.81 3.21 -12.43
CA ALA A 182 8.98 2.56 -13.73
C ALA A 182 9.84 3.44 -14.67
N THR A 183 10.06 2.99 -15.90
CA THR A 183 10.90 3.70 -16.86
C THR A 183 10.35 5.08 -17.22
N ILE A 184 11.11 6.12 -16.90
CA ILE A 184 10.84 7.52 -17.30
C ILE A 184 11.99 8.01 -18.15
N SER A 185 11.72 8.48 -19.36
CA SER A 185 12.75 9.02 -20.28
C SER A 185 13.32 10.35 -19.79
N SER A 186 12.50 11.23 -19.19
CA SER A 186 12.84 12.58 -18.74
C SER A 186 12.94 12.71 -17.20
N TYR A 187 13.37 11.65 -16.51
CA TYR A 187 13.41 11.65 -15.04
C TYR A 187 14.26 12.79 -14.44
N ARG A 188 15.36 13.18 -15.11
CA ARG A 188 16.22 14.27 -14.61
C ARG A 188 15.50 15.60 -14.55
N GLU A 189 14.74 15.88 -15.60
CA GLU A 189 13.98 17.12 -15.73
C GLU A 189 12.82 17.15 -14.72
N GLN A 190 12.07 16.03 -14.64
CA GLN A 190 11.00 15.89 -13.66
C GLN A 190 11.51 16.05 -12.22
N ILE A 191 12.60 15.39 -11.85
CA ILE A 191 13.18 15.49 -10.50
C ILE A 191 13.70 16.91 -10.22
N SER A 192 14.34 17.54 -11.20
CA SER A 192 14.79 18.92 -11.05
C SER A 192 13.64 19.89 -10.77
N GLN A 193 12.50 19.67 -11.43
CA GLN A 193 11.30 20.50 -11.21
C GLN A 193 10.62 20.19 -9.87
N LEU A 194 10.45 18.92 -9.52
CA LEU A 194 9.79 18.52 -8.28
C LEU A 194 10.59 18.92 -7.04
N TYR A 195 11.92 18.81 -7.08
CA TYR A 195 12.78 18.94 -5.91
C TYR A 195 13.78 20.08 -6.03
N ASN A 196 13.28 21.25 -6.40
CA ASN A 196 14.03 22.52 -6.36
C ASN A 196 15.42 22.46 -7.01
N GLY A 197 15.50 21.98 -8.26
CA GLY A 197 16.74 21.95 -9.04
C GLY A 197 17.73 20.86 -8.63
N ARG A 198 17.31 19.85 -7.85
CA ARG A 198 18.20 18.72 -7.49
C ARG A 198 18.58 17.88 -8.70
N ASN A 199 19.83 17.46 -8.75
CA ASN A 199 20.33 16.52 -9.76
C ASN A 199 20.23 15.10 -9.22
N PRO A 200 19.48 14.20 -9.88
CA PRO A 200 19.35 12.82 -9.44
C PRO A 200 20.56 11.97 -9.82
N ILE A 201 20.85 11.00 -8.97
CA ILE A 201 21.73 9.89 -9.28
C ILE A 201 20.82 8.69 -9.57
N ARG A 202 20.92 8.14 -10.78
CA ARG A 202 20.16 6.95 -11.16
C ARG A 202 20.76 5.71 -10.50
N PHE A 203 19.90 4.91 -9.90
CA PHE A 203 20.25 3.59 -9.38
C PHE A 203 19.39 2.51 -10.07
N PRO A 204 19.95 1.37 -10.50
CA PRO A 204 21.39 1.12 -10.58
C PRO A 204 22.08 2.03 -11.60
N CYS A 205 23.37 2.30 -11.37
CA CYS A 205 24.16 3.08 -12.31
C CYS A 205 24.26 2.37 -13.67
N SER A 206 24.47 3.14 -14.73
CA SER A 206 24.69 2.58 -16.07
C SER A 206 25.87 1.61 -16.08
N SER A 207 25.69 0.48 -16.73
CA SER A 207 26.73 -0.53 -16.93
C SER A 207 27.19 -0.52 -18.40
N PRO A 208 28.43 -0.85 -18.68
CA PRO A 208 28.91 -1.09 -20.06
C PRO A 208 28.27 -2.36 -20.68
N TYR A 209 27.64 -3.20 -19.86
CA TYR A 209 26.96 -4.42 -20.29
C TYR A 209 25.46 -4.23 -20.25
N PRO A 210 24.71 -4.54 -21.32
CA PRO A 210 23.26 -4.33 -21.36
C PRO A 210 22.47 -5.30 -20.47
N ASP A 211 23.04 -6.44 -20.13
CA ASP A 211 22.39 -7.55 -19.45
C ASP A 211 22.85 -7.73 -17.99
N ARG A 212 23.76 -6.92 -17.48
CA ARG A 212 24.22 -6.99 -16.09
C ARG A 212 24.74 -5.65 -15.58
N ASN A 213 24.63 -5.46 -14.28
CA ASN A 213 25.29 -4.39 -13.53
C ASN A 213 25.88 -4.97 -12.24
N PHE A 214 26.39 -4.12 -11.35
CA PHE A 214 26.98 -4.59 -10.09
C PHE A 214 25.97 -5.35 -9.20
N TYR A 215 24.69 -5.02 -9.29
CA TYR A 215 23.65 -5.52 -8.38
C TYR A 215 22.77 -6.62 -8.99
N SER A 216 22.70 -6.70 -10.32
CA SER A 216 21.76 -7.60 -11.00
C SER A 216 22.28 -8.03 -12.37
N PHE A 217 21.80 -9.17 -12.81
CA PHE A 217 22.00 -9.67 -14.16
C PHE A 217 20.71 -10.27 -14.71
N ILE A 218 20.60 -10.29 -16.04
CA ILE A 218 19.47 -10.91 -16.73
C ILE A 218 19.84 -12.37 -17.00
N ASN A 219 19.13 -13.29 -16.39
CA ASN A 219 19.22 -14.70 -16.73
C ASN A 219 18.41 -14.97 -18.00
N LYS A 220 19.08 -15.14 -19.13
CA LYS A 220 18.42 -15.40 -20.42
C LYS A 220 17.98 -16.83 -20.62
N SER A 221 18.42 -17.76 -19.78
CA SER A 221 18.06 -19.17 -19.86
C SER A 221 16.77 -19.50 -19.13
N ASP A 222 16.26 -18.56 -18.34
CA ASP A 222 15.06 -18.75 -17.52
C ASP A 222 13.98 -17.74 -17.90
N THR A 223 12.91 -18.21 -18.52
CA THR A 223 11.77 -17.37 -18.92
C THR A 223 10.74 -17.36 -17.81
N GLN A 224 10.73 -16.30 -17.03
CA GLN A 224 9.80 -16.15 -15.90
C GLN A 224 8.42 -15.61 -16.30
N ARG A 225 8.31 -14.99 -17.48
CA ARG A 225 7.05 -14.42 -17.95
C ARG A 225 6.95 -14.48 -19.46
N LEU A 226 5.86 -15.05 -19.96
CA LEU A 226 5.48 -15.00 -21.35
C LEU A 226 4.34 -13.98 -21.54
N VAL A 227 4.58 -12.96 -22.37
CA VAL A 227 3.55 -11.96 -22.71
C VAL A 227 3.03 -12.26 -24.09
N MET A 228 1.73 -12.53 -24.20
CA MET A 228 1.04 -12.76 -25.45
C MET A 228 0.05 -11.63 -25.72
N GLY A 229 0.24 -10.92 -26.83
CA GLY A 229 -0.72 -9.95 -27.32
C GLY A 229 -1.87 -10.64 -28.05
N TYR A 230 -3.09 -10.27 -27.71
CA TYR A 230 -4.30 -10.77 -28.36
C TYR A 230 -5.25 -9.62 -28.71
N ALA A 231 -5.58 -9.50 -29.98
CA ALA A 231 -6.55 -8.51 -30.48
C ALA A 231 -7.77 -9.24 -31.04
N PRO A 232 -8.94 -9.15 -30.40
CA PRO A 232 -10.14 -9.83 -30.89
C PRO A 232 -10.64 -9.18 -32.17
N TYR A 233 -10.86 -9.99 -33.20
CA TYR A 233 -11.47 -9.53 -34.45
C TYR A 233 -12.95 -9.87 -34.49
N GLY A 234 -13.80 -8.86 -34.69
CA GLY A 234 -15.25 -9.04 -34.86
C GLY A 234 -16.03 -9.41 -33.58
N LYS A 235 -15.39 -9.33 -32.40
CA LYS A 235 -16.03 -9.59 -31.08
C LYS A 235 -15.73 -8.46 -30.10
N ALA A 236 -16.62 -8.26 -29.13
CA ALA A 236 -16.36 -7.35 -28.02
C ALA A 236 -15.17 -7.86 -27.17
N ILE A 237 -14.35 -6.93 -26.68
CA ILE A 237 -13.17 -7.24 -25.85
C ILE A 237 -13.56 -8.09 -24.64
N ILE A 238 -14.63 -7.72 -23.94
CA ILE A 238 -15.12 -8.46 -22.74
C ILE A 238 -15.42 -9.92 -23.07
N ASN A 239 -16.15 -10.17 -24.16
CA ASN A 239 -16.45 -11.56 -24.58
C ASN A 239 -15.16 -12.35 -24.87
N SER A 240 -14.18 -11.68 -25.45
CA SER A 240 -12.91 -12.33 -25.75
C SER A 240 -12.12 -12.67 -24.49
N VAL A 241 -12.12 -11.78 -23.49
CA VAL A 241 -11.53 -12.06 -22.16
C VAL A 241 -12.22 -13.25 -21.52
N VAL A 242 -13.55 -13.21 -21.43
CA VAL A 242 -14.37 -14.26 -20.80
C VAL A 242 -14.12 -15.63 -21.43
N TYR A 243 -14.15 -15.73 -22.75
CA TYR A 243 -13.88 -17.00 -23.43
C TYR A 243 -12.41 -17.42 -23.34
N SER A 244 -11.47 -16.49 -23.29
CA SER A 244 -10.07 -16.83 -23.05
C SER A 244 -9.89 -17.47 -21.67
N LEU A 245 -10.51 -16.90 -20.62
CA LEU A 245 -10.51 -17.46 -19.29
C LEU A 245 -11.16 -18.86 -19.27
N LYS A 246 -12.32 -19.03 -19.94
CA LYS A 246 -12.97 -20.34 -20.06
C LYS A 246 -12.03 -21.39 -20.66
N TYR A 247 -11.46 -21.09 -21.82
CA TYR A 247 -10.55 -22.04 -22.50
C TYR A 247 -9.30 -22.34 -21.69
N MET A 248 -8.73 -21.33 -21.01
CA MET A 248 -7.59 -21.55 -20.11
C MET A 248 -7.98 -22.50 -18.96
N ARG A 249 -9.15 -22.32 -18.34
CA ARG A 249 -9.67 -23.21 -17.29
C ARG A 249 -9.83 -24.64 -17.80
N GLU A 250 -10.43 -24.84 -18.96
CA GLU A 250 -10.59 -26.15 -19.59
C GLU A 250 -9.25 -26.84 -19.85
N VAL A 251 -8.29 -26.10 -20.39
CA VAL A 251 -6.96 -26.63 -20.68
C VAL A 251 -6.24 -27.01 -19.38
N VAL A 252 -6.18 -26.11 -18.39
CA VAL A 252 -5.55 -26.41 -17.10
C VAL A 252 -6.21 -27.61 -16.43
N TYR A 253 -7.55 -27.66 -16.41
CA TYR A 253 -8.27 -28.80 -15.84
C TYR A 253 -7.99 -30.10 -16.57
N SER A 254 -7.84 -30.09 -17.91
CA SER A 254 -7.47 -31.27 -18.67
C SER A 254 -6.11 -31.85 -18.27
N PHE A 255 -5.20 -31.00 -17.82
CA PHE A 255 -3.91 -31.41 -17.26
C PHE A 255 -4.04 -31.85 -15.81
N VAL A 256 -4.83 -31.17 -14.99
CA VAL A 256 -5.11 -31.59 -13.60
C VAL A 256 -5.76 -32.98 -13.57
N ALA A 257 -6.72 -33.20 -14.44
CA ALA A 257 -7.37 -34.54 -14.58
C ALA A 257 -6.42 -35.61 -15.08
N ASN A 258 -5.35 -35.27 -15.78
CA ASN A 258 -4.33 -36.19 -16.24
C ASN A 258 -2.93 -35.58 -16.24
N PRO A 259 -2.27 -35.45 -15.06
CA PRO A 259 -0.99 -34.77 -14.93
C PRO A 259 0.15 -35.37 -15.77
N GLN A 260 0.05 -36.63 -16.12
CA GLN A 260 1.05 -37.27 -17.00
C GLN A 260 1.15 -36.62 -18.39
N LYS A 261 0.12 -35.88 -18.81
CA LYS A 261 0.19 -35.10 -20.05
C LYS A 261 1.21 -33.98 -19.98
N VAL A 262 1.42 -33.38 -18.79
CA VAL A 262 2.39 -32.33 -18.60
C VAL A 262 3.81 -32.81 -18.88
N LEU A 263 4.14 -34.02 -18.44
CA LEU A 263 5.45 -34.68 -18.66
C LEU A 263 5.77 -34.91 -20.17
N LYS A 264 4.75 -34.84 -21.01
CA LYS A 264 4.89 -35.01 -22.47
C LYS A 264 4.99 -33.71 -23.25
N ILE A 265 4.92 -32.56 -22.55
CA ILE A 265 5.01 -31.25 -23.22
C ILE A 265 6.48 -30.99 -23.59
N PRO A 266 6.79 -30.74 -24.87
CA PRO A 266 8.15 -30.50 -25.30
C PRO A 266 8.75 -29.27 -24.58
N GLY A 267 9.96 -29.44 -24.02
CA GLY A 267 10.67 -28.36 -23.33
C GLY A 267 10.38 -28.25 -21.83
N ILE A 268 9.48 -29.03 -21.28
CA ILE A 268 9.31 -29.16 -19.84
C ILE A 268 10.29 -30.21 -19.29
N THR A 269 11.06 -29.82 -18.28
CA THR A 269 12.10 -30.65 -17.64
C THR A 269 11.68 -31.05 -16.23
N ILE A 270 10.55 -31.82 -16.15
CA ILE A 270 10.07 -32.43 -14.92
C ILE A 270 9.88 -33.91 -15.16
N ASP A 271 10.13 -34.72 -14.15
CA ASP A 271 10.13 -36.18 -14.27
C ASP A 271 9.00 -36.84 -13.47
N THR A 272 8.36 -36.12 -12.56
CA THR A 272 7.36 -36.69 -11.64
C THR A 272 5.98 -36.04 -11.79
N VAL A 273 4.96 -36.77 -11.42
CA VAL A 273 3.57 -36.29 -11.39
C VAL A 273 3.38 -35.25 -10.28
N GLU A 274 4.09 -35.37 -9.16
CA GLU A 274 4.07 -34.43 -8.06
C GLU A 274 4.58 -33.05 -8.50
N GLU A 275 5.69 -32.99 -9.25
CA GLU A 275 6.21 -31.77 -9.84
C GLU A 275 5.23 -31.16 -10.85
N ALA A 276 4.59 -32.01 -11.67
CA ALA A 276 3.56 -31.56 -12.60
C ALA A 276 2.36 -30.92 -11.88
N MET A 277 1.89 -31.53 -10.80
CA MET A 277 0.78 -30.99 -10.01
C MET A 277 1.15 -29.66 -9.37
N LYS A 278 2.34 -29.52 -8.80
CA LYS A 278 2.81 -28.27 -8.22
C LYS A 278 2.86 -27.12 -9.25
N ILE A 279 3.28 -27.41 -10.48
CA ILE A 279 3.23 -26.40 -11.56
C ILE A 279 1.77 -26.04 -11.89
N LEU A 280 0.87 -27.04 -11.94
CA LEU A 280 -0.53 -26.80 -12.28
C LEU A 280 -1.27 -25.98 -11.21
N GLU A 281 -0.87 -26.05 -9.95
CA GLU A 281 -1.37 -25.21 -8.87
C GLU A 281 -1.15 -23.73 -9.19
N ASP A 282 0.04 -23.33 -9.69
CA ASP A 282 0.37 -21.98 -10.08
C ASP A 282 -0.52 -21.44 -11.23
N TYR A 283 -1.09 -22.33 -12.05
CA TYR A 283 -1.96 -22.00 -13.18
C TYR A 283 -3.46 -22.13 -12.85
N TRP A 284 -3.81 -22.50 -11.62
CA TRP A 284 -5.22 -22.67 -11.22
C TRP A 284 -5.92 -21.36 -10.95
N ILE A 285 -5.18 -20.34 -10.54
CA ILE A 285 -5.67 -19.00 -10.21
C ILE A 285 -5.44 -18.07 -11.40
N PHE A 286 -6.48 -17.38 -11.82
CA PHE A 286 -6.41 -16.38 -12.89
C PHE A 286 -6.60 -14.99 -12.31
N LEU A 287 -5.67 -14.08 -12.60
CA LEU A 287 -5.75 -12.68 -12.22
C LEU A 287 -6.12 -11.84 -13.44
N GLU A 288 -7.24 -11.16 -13.38
CA GLU A 288 -7.78 -10.37 -14.46
C GLU A 288 -7.80 -8.89 -14.06
N TYR A 289 -7.25 -8.03 -14.91
CA TYR A 289 -7.17 -6.59 -14.68
C TYR A 289 -8.05 -5.82 -15.65
N ASN A 290 -8.91 -4.97 -15.10
CA ASN A 290 -9.76 -4.07 -15.87
C ASN A 290 -9.38 -2.61 -15.65
N ASN A 291 -9.43 -1.81 -16.69
CA ASN A 291 -9.21 -0.36 -16.61
C ASN A 291 -10.36 0.37 -15.91
N VAL A 292 -11.56 -0.20 -15.93
CA VAL A 292 -12.76 0.39 -15.33
C VAL A 292 -13.58 -0.68 -14.61
N LYS A 293 -14.15 -0.34 -13.46
CA LYS A 293 -14.96 -1.25 -12.63
C LYS A 293 -16.12 -1.91 -13.38
N ARG A 294 -16.75 -1.17 -14.31
CA ARG A 294 -17.87 -1.71 -15.11
C ARG A 294 -17.47 -2.93 -15.94
N ASP A 295 -16.26 -2.93 -16.50
CA ASP A 295 -15.80 -4.04 -17.33
C ASP A 295 -15.53 -5.28 -16.47
N GLY A 296 -14.93 -5.10 -15.28
CA GLY A 296 -14.79 -6.17 -14.29
C GLY A 296 -16.11 -6.78 -13.86
N ASN A 297 -17.12 -5.94 -13.58
CA ASN A 297 -18.47 -6.42 -13.25
C ASN A 297 -19.11 -7.22 -14.40
N ASN A 298 -18.87 -6.81 -15.64
CA ASN A 298 -19.37 -7.53 -16.80
C ASN A 298 -18.67 -8.89 -16.99
N VAL A 299 -17.37 -8.94 -16.77
CA VAL A 299 -16.59 -10.20 -16.82
C VAL A 299 -17.07 -11.15 -15.72
N GLU A 300 -17.15 -10.67 -14.48
CA GLU A 300 -17.65 -11.47 -13.36
C GLU A 300 -19.06 -12.03 -13.64
N GLY A 301 -20.02 -11.18 -14.02
CA GLY A 301 -21.38 -11.63 -14.31
C GLY A 301 -21.45 -12.64 -15.45
N ALA A 302 -20.55 -12.55 -16.44
CA ALA A 302 -20.45 -13.52 -17.51
C ALA A 302 -19.82 -14.84 -17.05
N LEU A 303 -18.86 -14.82 -16.14
CA LEU A 303 -18.27 -16.02 -15.54
C LEU A 303 -19.25 -16.72 -14.61
N ASP A 304 -19.91 -16.01 -13.73
CA ASP A 304 -20.80 -16.56 -12.71
C ASP A 304 -22.04 -17.26 -13.26
N THR A 305 -22.58 -16.81 -14.37
CA THR A 305 -23.81 -17.40 -14.90
C THR A 305 -23.57 -18.17 -16.19
N PRO A 306 -23.34 -17.56 -17.37
CA PRO A 306 -23.30 -18.35 -18.61
C PRO A 306 -22.09 -19.29 -18.68
N ILE A 307 -20.91 -18.83 -18.29
CA ILE A 307 -19.69 -19.63 -18.43
C ILE A 307 -19.65 -20.80 -17.41
N ASN A 308 -19.98 -20.54 -16.16
CA ASN A 308 -20.04 -21.61 -15.17
C ASN A 308 -21.08 -22.68 -15.50
N VAL A 309 -22.19 -22.30 -16.14
CA VAL A 309 -23.16 -23.30 -16.65
C VAL A 309 -22.56 -24.13 -17.79
N GLU A 310 -21.78 -23.54 -18.68
CA GLU A 310 -21.08 -24.27 -19.74
C GLU A 310 -20.03 -25.23 -19.15
N LEU A 311 -19.15 -24.73 -18.27
CA LEU A 311 -18.11 -25.54 -17.59
C LEU A 311 -18.70 -26.72 -16.84
N ARG A 312 -19.81 -26.51 -16.12
CA ARG A 312 -20.51 -27.58 -15.39
C ARG A 312 -21.01 -28.67 -16.33
N LYS A 313 -21.56 -28.31 -17.52
CA LYS A 313 -22.00 -29.31 -18.54
C LYS A 313 -20.83 -30.12 -19.09
N GLU A 314 -19.66 -29.51 -19.14
CA GLU A 314 -18.43 -30.15 -19.63
C GLU A 314 -17.66 -30.88 -18.52
N GLY A 315 -18.16 -30.89 -17.28
CA GLY A 315 -17.53 -31.50 -16.13
C GLY A 315 -16.27 -30.80 -15.64
N VAL A 316 -16.12 -29.53 -15.99
CA VAL A 316 -15.00 -28.68 -15.57
C VAL A 316 -15.41 -27.86 -14.34
N PRO A 317 -14.55 -27.73 -13.32
CA PRO A 317 -14.83 -26.90 -12.14
C PRO A 317 -15.12 -25.44 -12.49
N GLU A 318 -16.17 -24.91 -11.85
CA GLU A 318 -16.64 -23.55 -12.03
C GLU A 318 -15.62 -22.51 -11.52
N PHE A 319 -15.70 -21.29 -12.04
CA PHE A 319 -14.98 -20.17 -11.46
C PHE A 319 -15.63 -19.72 -10.15
N GLN A 320 -14.80 -19.43 -9.19
CA GLN A 320 -15.17 -18.65 -8.00
C GLN A 320 -14.51 -17.30 -8.16
N THR A 321 -15.32 -16.27 -8.32
CA THR A 321 -14.82 -14.91 -8.56
C THR A 321 -14.67 -14.14 -7.25
N ARG A 322 -13.62 -13.32 -7.16
CA ARG A 322 -13.37 -12.37 -6.08
C ARG A 322 -12.95 -11.05 -6.68
N LYS A 323 -13.41 -9.96 -6.09
CA LYS A 323 -13.02 -8.60 -6.50
C LYS A 323 -11.98 -8.02 -5.58
N MET A 324 -11.07 -7.25 -6.18
CA MET A 324 -10.13 -6.41 -5.47
C MET A 324 -10.19 -5.03 -6.10
N THR A 325 -11.05 -4.16 -5.59
CA THR A 325 -11.21 -2.77 -6.04
C THR A 325 -10.94 -1.81 -4.88
N GLY A 326 -10.90 -0.51 -5.14
CA GLY A 326 -10.71 0.47 -4.08
C GLY A 326 -11.93 0.67 -3.16
N ASP A 327 -13.01 -0.11 -3.34
CA ASP A 327 -14.21 -0.03 -2.51
C ASP A 327 -14.23 -1.11 -1.41
N GLU A 328 -13.41 -2.15 -1.55
CA GLU A 328 -13.29 -3.23 -0.57
C GLU A 328 -12.56 -2.76 0.70
N THR A 329 -12.93 -3.33 1.83
CA THR A 329 -12.27 -3.09 3.11
C THR A 329 -10.90 -3.77 3.17
N PHE A 330 -10.07 -3.40 4.14
CA PHE A 330 -8.80 -4.10 4.39
C PHE A 330 -9.01 -5.56 4.74
N GLN A 331 -10.12 -5.90 5.39
CA GLN A 331 -10.46 -7.26 5.75
C GLN A 331 -10.80 -8.07 4.50
N ASP A 332 -11.66 -7.55 3.61
CA ASP A 332 -12.01 -8.23 2.35
C ASP A 332 -10.76 -8.57 1.53
N VAL A 333 -9.82 -7.63 1.45
CA VAL A 333 -8.55 -7.86 0.73
C VAL A 333 -7.71 -8.97 1.38
N ARG A 334 -7.63 -9.02 2.71
CA ARG A 334 -6.90 -10.08 3.42
C ARG A 334 -7.56 -11.44 3.24
N ASP A 335 -8.88 -11.49 3.31
CA ASP A 335 -9.63 -12.73 3.15
C ASP A 335 -9.40 -13.30 1.75
N VAL A 336 -9.46 -12.46 0.72
CA VAL A 336 -9.12 -12.88 -0.65
C VAL A 336 -7.68 -13.36 -0.77
N LEU A 337 -6.71 -12.64 -0.19
CA LEU A 337 -5.31 -13.08 -0.22
C LEU A 337 -5.11 -14.41 0.50
N SER A 338 -5.74 -14.60 1.66
CA SER A 338 -5.68 -15.86 2.40
C SER A 338 -6.34 -17.02 1.64
N GLU A 339 -7.45 -16.77 0.93
CA GLU A 339 -8.09 -17.77 0.05
C GLU A 339 -7.20 -18.16 -1.14
N VAL A 340 -6.39 -17.24 -1.64
CA VAL A 340 -5.50 -17.47 -2.79
C VAL A 340 -4.21 -18.20 -2.37
N GLU A 341 -3.74 -17.98 -1.13
CA GLU A 341 -2.52 -18.61 -0.59
C GLU A 341 -2.75 -20.04 -0.07
N ASN A 342 -3.99 -20.44 0.23
CA ASN A 342 -4.37 -21.77 0.72
C ASN A 342 -5.02 -22.62 -0.38
#